data_92355a8359c51315a7f38464b5562f7a
#
_entry.id   92355a8359c51315a7f38464b5562f7a
#
_cell.length_a   1.000
_cell.length_b   1.000
_cell.length_c   1.000
_cell.angle_alpha   90.00
_cell.angle_beta   90.00
_cell.angle_gamma   90.00
#
_symmetry.space_group_name_H-M   'P 1'
#
loop_
_entity.id
_entity.type
_entity.pdbx_description
1 polymer ?
#
loop_
_entity_poly.entity_id
_entity_poly.type
_entity_poly.pdbx_seq_one_letter_code
_entity_poly.pdbx_strand_id
1 'polypeptide(L)'
;ALAAQMLKDGQNLVQQADMKRNILIAAGFMECYADADEAKREMDPGVCTDVHFYFEAHMRALLLDHRGKIVDEPGTRPELVDPAREADKPLEKRRYPVFLRIDPVKGKEKISAYCIPIYGKGLWSSLYGYLALEPDLNTIRGLTFYKQGETPGLGAEIQSRWFQDGFKGKTILDEK
;
A
#
# COMPACT_ATOMS: atom_id res chain seq x y z
N ALA A 1 11.43 26.26 -18.21
CA ALA A 1 10.29 26.11 -17.28
C ALA A 1 9.34 24.98 -17.70
N LEU A 2 8.87 24.95 -18.96
CA LEU A 2 7.87 23.96 -19.43
C LEU A 2 8.38 22.50 -19.38
N ALA A 3 9.59 22.25 -19.85
CA ALA A 3 10.21 20.90 -19.86
C ALA A 3 10.41 20.35 -18.43
N ALA A 4 10.80 21.20 -17.48
CA ALA A 4 10.95 20.81 -16.08
C ALA A 4 9.59 20.47 -15.43
N GLN A 5 8.53 21.18 -15.82
CA GLN A 5 7.18 20.90 -15.35
C GLN A 5 6.67 19.56 -15.91
N MET A 6 6.84 19.32 -17.21
CA MET A 6 6.46 18.05 -17.84
C MET A 6 7.19 16.84 -17.26
N LEU A 7 8.49 16.99 -16.95
CA LEU A 7 9.27 15.92 -16.30
C LEU A 7 8.77 15.65 -14.88
N LYS A 8 8.43 16.70 -14.13
CA LYS A 8 7.90 16.57 -12.78
C LYS A 8 6.51 15.92 -12.75
N ASP A 9 5.67 16.28 -13.72
CA ASP A 9 4.33 15.70 -13.85
C ASP A 9 4.44 14.21 -14.27
N GLY A 10 5.36 13.87 -15.17
CA GLY A 10 5.64 12.47 -15.53
C GLY A 10 6.18 11.63 -14.34
N GLN A 11 7.09 12.18 -13.55
CA GLN A 11 7.60 11.52 -12.34
C GLN A 11 6.50 11.30 -11.30
N ASN A 12 5.61 12.27 -11.12
CA ASN A 12 4.48 12.14 -10.20
C ASN A 12 3.51 11.03 -10.63
N LEU A 13 3.24 10.90 -11.93
CA LEU A 13 2.37 9.84 -12.45
C LEU A 13 2.97 8.43 -12.22
N VAL A 14 4.26 8.27 -12.48
CA VAL A 14 4.96 7.00 -12.24
C VAL A 14 4.93 6.65 -10.75
N GLN A 15 5.24 7.61 -9.89
CA GLN A 15 5.21 7.39 -8.43
C GLN A 15 3.81 7.01 -7.94
N GLN A 16 2.75 7.65 -8.45
CA GLN A 16 1.37 7.30 -8.09
C GLN A 16 1.02 5.88 -8.53
N ALA A 17 1.42 5.47 -9.74
CA ALA A 17 1.19 4.12 -10.23
C ALA A 17 1.90 3.08 -9.36
N ASP A 18 3.15 3.33 -8.97
CA ASP A 18 3.92 2.44 -8.09
C ASP A 18 3.30 2.34 -6.69
N MET A 19 2.81 3.43 -6.13
CA MET A 19 2.11 3.41 -4.84
C MET A 19 0.82 2.60 -4.93
N LYS A 20 -0.03 2.83 -5.95
CA LYS A 20 -1.26 2.08 -6.17
C LYS A 20 -0.98 0.59 -6.37
N ARG A 21 0.07 0.25 -7.14
CA ARG A 21 0.49 -1.15 -7.32
C ARG A 21 0.86 -1.81 -5.99
N ASN A 22 1.67 -1.16 -5.17
CA ASN A 22 2.07 -1.69 -3.87
C ASN A 22 0.89 -1.86 -2.90
N ILE A 23 -0.10 -0.96 -2.93
CA ILE A 23 -1.34 -1.11 -2.17
C ILE A 23 -2.13 -2.34 -2.63
N LEU A 24 -2.28 -2.54 -3.95
CA LEU A 24 -2.96 -3.70 -4.52
C LEU A 24 -2.27 -5.00 -4.11
N ILE A 25 -0.95 -5.07 -4.22
CA ILE A 25 -0.17 -6.27 -3.84
C ILE A 25 -0.31 -6.55 -2.34
N ALA A 26 -0.17 -5.55 -1.48
CA ALA A 26 -0.39 -5.71 -0.04
C ALA A 26 -1.82 -6.20 0.26
N ALA A 27 -2.82 -5.66 -0.44
CA ALA A 27 -4.23 -6.07 -0.32
C ALA A 27 -4.50 -7.48 -0.87
N GLY A 28 -3.50 -8.18 -1.40
CA GLY A 28 -3.57 -9.57 -1.83
C GLY A 28 -3.94 -9.77 -3.30
N PHE A 29 -3.78 -8.74 -4.15
CA PHE A 29 -3.82 -8.92 -5.60
C PHE A 29 -2.46 -9.41 -6.10
N MET A 30 -2.48 -10.29 -7.11
CA MET A 30 -1.25 -10.88 -7.64
C MET A 30 -0.50 -9.90 -8.51
N GLU A 31 0.82 -9.84 -8.33
CA GLU A 31 1.71 -9.04 -9.16
C GLU A 31 2.06 -9.76 -10.47
N CYS A 32 2.42 -8.99 -11.50
CA CYS A 32 3.03 -9.52 -12.71
C CYS A 32 4.51 -9.79 -12.48
N TYR A 33 4.93 -11.00 -12.77
CA TYR A 33 6.34 -11.37 -12.71
C TYR A 33 6.91 -11.58 -14.11
N ALA A 34 8.13 -11.08 -14.30
CA ALA A 34 8.92 -11.36 -15.50
C ALA A 34 9.59 -12.73 -15.44
N ASP A 35 9.50 -13.40 -14.30
CA ASP A 35 10.22 -14.64 -13.99
C ASP A 35 9.40 -15.87 -14.39
N ALA A 36 10.01 -16.79 -15.13
CA ALA A 36 9.33 -17.96 -15.69
C ALA A 36 8.78 -18.92 -14.62
N ASP A 37 9.40 -18.99 -13.43
CA ASP A 37 8.95 -19.85 -12.33
C ASP A 37 7.74 -19.24 -11.58
N GLU A 38 7.61 -17.93 -11.61
CA GLU A 38 6.47 -17.20 -11.04
C GLU A 38 5.31 -17.06 -12.03
N ALA A 39 5.56 -17.16 -13.33
CA ALA A 39 4.54 -17.13 -14.39
C ALA A 39 3.49 -18.27 -14.29
N LYS A 40 3.73 -19.27 -13.44
CA LYS A 40 2.76 -20.35 -13.14
C LYS A 40 1.69 -19.95 -12.13
N ARG A 41 1.80 -18.79 -11.49
CA ARG A 41 0.79 -18.27 -10.57
C ARG A 41 -0.29 -17.52 -11.33
N GLU A 42 -1.52 -17.63 -10.87
CA GLU A 42 -2.60 -16.78 -11.38
C GLU A 42 -2.25 -15.31 -11.09
N MET A 43 -2.25 -14.50 -12.14
CA MET A 43 -1.98 -13.07 -12.07
C MET A 43 -3.27 -12.29 -12.30
N ASP A 44 -3.43 -11.19 -11.58
CA ASP A 44 -4.52 -10.25 -11.80
C ASP A 44 -4.14 -9.31 -12.96
N PRO A 45 -4.72 -9.49 -14.17
CA PRO A 45 -4.27 -8.77 -15.36
C PRO A 45 -4.35 -7.24 -15.21
N GLY A 46 -5.29 -6.75 -14.42
CA GLY A 46 -5.48 -5.33 -14.20
C GLY A 46 -4.33 -4.67 -13.41
N VAL A 47 -3.69 -5.41 -12.50
CA VAL A 47 -2.50 -4.93 -11.77
C VAL A 47 -1.32 -4.76 -12.71
N CYS A 48 -1.30 -5.54 -13.80
CA CYS A 48 -0.24 -5.52 -14.81
C CYS A 48 -0.44 -4.45 -15.88
N THR A 49 -1.66 -4.27 -16.36
CA THR A 49 -1.96 -3.51 -17.57
C THR A 49 -2.45 -2.10 -17.29
N ASP A 50 -3.35 -1.94 -16.32
CA ASP A 50 -3.91 -0.64 -15.95
C ASP A 50 -4.13 -0.55 -14.43
N VAL A 51 -3.06 -0.22 -13.72
CA VAL A 51 -3.04 -0.09 -12.26
C VAL A 51 -4.08 0.92 -11.76
N HIS A 52 -4.26 2.03 -12.48
CA HIS A 52 -5.20 3.08 -12.05
C HIS A 52 -6.64 2.59 -12.12
N PHE A 53 -7.04 2.05 -13.26
CA PHE A 53 -8.40 1.50 -13.44
C PHE A 53 -8.70 0.37 -12.46
N TYR A 54 -7.74 -0.54 -12.30
CA TYR A 54 -7.90 -1.69 -11.40
C TYR A 54 -8.00 -1.26 -9.93
N PHE A 55 -7.20 -0.27 -9.54
CA PHE A 55 -7.28 0.32 -8.21
C PHE A 55 -8.64 0.96 -7.95
N GLU A 56 -9.15 1.79 -8.86
CA GLU A 56 -10.46 2.45 -8.71
C GLU A 56 -11.62 1.43 -8.67
N ALA A 57 -11.49 0.32 -9.38
CA ALA A 57 -12.50 -0.74 -9.38
C ALA A 57 -12.59 -1.51 -8.06
N HIS A 58 -11.43 -1.78 -7.43
CA HIS A 58 -11.34 -2.71 -6.30
C HIS A 58 -11.00 -2.05 -4.95
N MET A 59 -10.57 -0.80 -4.95
CA MET A 59 -10.15 -0.11 -3.73
C MET A 59 -11.02 1.12 -3.45
N ARG A 60 -11.18 1.43 -2.18
CA ARG A 60 -11.76 2.70 -1.71
C ARG A 60 -10.77 3.35 -0.77
N ALA A 61 -10.34 4.55 -1.10
CA ALA A 61 -9.41 5.32 -0.28
C ALA A 61 -10.18 6.21 0.69
N LEU A 62 -9.83 6.15 1.96
CA LEU A 62 -10.38 6.98 3.03
C LEU A 62 -9.26 7.74 3.72
N LEU A 63 -9.60 8.89 4.27
CA LEU A 63 -8.73 9.66 5.14
C LEU A 63 -9.37 9.76 6.52
N LEU A 64 -8.66 9.35 7.56
CA LEU A 64 -9.15 9.36 8.94
C LEU A 64 -8.40 10.42 9.77
N ASP A 65 -9.07 10.98 10.75
CA ASP A 65 -8.45 11.76 11.82
C ASP A 65 -7.90 10.84 12.94
N HIS A 66 -7.29 11.44 13.96
CA HIS A 66 -6.74 10.73 15.12
C HIS A 66 -7.80 10.01 16.00
N ARG A 67 -9.09 10.27 15.76
CA ARG A 67 -10.23 9.61 16.43
C ARG A 67 -10.87 8.53 15.55
N GLY A 68 -10.31 8.27 14.36
CA GLY A 68 -10.86 7.31 13.41
C GLY A 68 -12.09 7.81 12.64
N LYS A 69 -12.39 9.12 12.69
CA LYS A 69 -13.45 9.71 11.88
C LYS A 69 -12.96 9.95 10.46
N ILE A 70 -13.82 9.65 9.49
CA ILE A 70 -13.57 10.00 8.09
C ILE A 70 -13.53 11.52 7.95
N VAL A 71 -12.49 12.00 7.31
CA VAL A 71 -12.27 13.41 7.02
C VAL A 71 -12.37 13.60 5.51
N ASP A 72 -13.27 14.49 5.10
CA ASP A 72 -13.37 14.93 3.72
C ASP A 72 -12.64 16.28 3.59
N GLU A 73 -11.39 16.22 3.09
CA GLU A 73 -10.58 17.40 2.83
C GLU A 73 -10.51 17.62 1.32
N PRO A 74 -11.23 18.61 0.75
CA PRO A 74 -11.22 18.87 -0.67
C PRO A 74 -9.80 19.05 -1.23
N GLY A 75 -9.47 18.30 -2.28
CA GLY A 75 -8.14 18.31 -2.92
C GLY A 75 -7.09 17.42 -2.25
N THR A 76 -7.40 16.81 -1.10
CA THR A 76 -6.51 15.82 -0.49
C THR A 76 -6.74 14.43 -1.10
N ARG A 77 -5.66 13.82 -1.58
CA ARG A 77 -5.66 12.45 -2.07
C ARG A 77 -5.02 11.56 -1.01
N PRO A 78 -5.75 10.59 -0.44
CA PRO A 78 -5.22 9.70 0.61
C PRO A 78 -3.92 9.00 0.21
N GLU A 79 -3.79 8.60 -1.07
CA GLU A 79 -2.60 7.95 -1.60
C GLU A 79 -1.35 8.84 -1.64
N LEU A 80 -1.49 10.16 -1.54
CA LEU A 80 -0.39 11.12 -1.50
C LEU A 80 -0.01 11.59 -0.09
N VAL A 81 -0.71 11.11 0.92
CA VAL A 81 -0.40 11.43 2.33
C VAL A 81 0.87 10.69 2.74
N ASP A 82 1.92 11.44 3.05
CA ASP A 82 3.21 10.90 3.47
C ASP A 82 3.17 10.54 4.96
N PRO A 83 3.25 9.24 5.33
CA PRO A 83 3.17 8.81 6.73
C PRO A 83 4.29 9.38 7.60
N ALA A 84 5.47 9.66 7.04
CA ALA A 84 6.56 10.28 7.78
C ALA A 84 6.23 11.71 8.18
N ARG A 85 5.69 12.50 7.24
CA ARG A 85 5.27 13.89 7.51
C ARG A 85 4.10 13.95 8.49
N GLU A 86 3.19 12.97 8.43
CA GLU A 86 2.10 12.89 9.40
C GLU A 86 2.62 12.57 10.79
N ALA A 87 3.63 11.70 10.93
CA ALA A 87 4.25 11.36 12.20
C ALA A 87 4.88 12.57 12.90
N ASP A 88 5.36 13.56 12.15
CA ASP A 88 5.96 14.79 12.67
C ASP A 88 4.92 15.82 13.16
N LYS A 89 3.64 15.65 12.81
CA LYS A 89 2.57 16.56 13.23
C LYS A 89 2.08 16.24 14.64
N PRO A 90 1.52 17.24 15.36
CA PRO A 90 0.74 16.99 16.57
C PRO A 90 -0.39 16.00 16.29
N LEU A 91 -0.72 15.15 17.26
CA LEU A 91 -1.68 14.04 17.10
C LEU A 91 -3.01 14.48 16.47
N GLU A 92 -3.55 15.61 16.92
CA GLU A 92 -4.86 16.13 16.49
C GLU A 92 -4.87 16.57 15.01
N LYS A 93 -3.68 16.85 14.44
CA LYS A 93 -3.51 17.29 13.05
C LYS A 93 -3.12 16.18 12.11
N ARG A 94 -2.86 14.97 12.64
CA ARG A 94 -2.49 13.81 11.83
C ARG A 94 -3.65 13.32 10.98
N ARG A 95 -3.30 12.85 9.80
CA ARG A 95 -4.22 12.20 8.87
C ARG A 95 -3.71 10.79 8.60
N TYR A 96 -4.62 9.85 8.60
CA TYR A 96 -4.34 8.43 8.45
C TYR A 96 -5.07 7.91 7.22
N PRO A 97 -4.37 7.74 6.08
CA PRO A 97 -4.97 7.12 4.92
C PRO A 97 -5.22 5.63 5.17
N VAL A 98 -6.38 5.17 4.75
CA VAL A 98 -6.78 3.76 4.80
C VAL A 98 -7.35 3.38 3.44
N PHE A 99 -6.91 2.26 2.89
CA PHE A 99 -7.38 1.74 1.61
C PHE A 99 -8.15 0.45 1.87
N LEU A 100 -9.43 0.46 1.53
CA LEU A 100 -10.32 -0.68 1.69
C LEU A 100 -10.32 -1.51 0.42
N ARG A 101 -10.03 -2.80 0.51
CA ARG A 101 -10.30 -3.73 -0.57
C ARG A 101 -11.77 -4.09 -0.57
N ILE A 102 -12.43 -3.90 -1.72
CA ILE A 102 -13.84 -4.17 -1.91
C ILE A 102 -13.98 -5.36 -2.87
N ASP A 103 -14.58 -6.43 -2.39
CA ASP A 103 -14.90 -7.59 -3.22
C ASP A 103 -16.43 -7.77 -3.31
N PRO A 104 -16.98 -8.08 -4.49
CA PRO A 104 -18.39 -8.36 -4.65
C PRO A 104 -18.73 -9.74 -4.07
N VAL A 105 -19.63 -9.77 -3.08
CA VAL A 105 -20.14 -11.01 -2.49
C VAL A 105 -21.66 -11.03 -2.64
N LYS A 106 -22.19 -11.97 -3.44
CA LYS A 106 -23.64 -12.12 -3.70
C LYS A 106 -24.29 -10.79 -4.15
N GLY A 107 -23.62 -10.03 -5.02
CA GLY A 107 -24.12 -8.76 -5.54
C GLY A 107 -24.04 -7.56 -4.58
N LYS A 108 -23.40 -7.72 -3.42
CA LYS A 108 -23.14 -6.64 -2.47
C LYS A 108 -21.63 -6.40 -2.33
N GLU A 109 -21.24 -5.15 -2.19
CA GLU A 109 -19.86 -4.80 -1.87
C GLU A 109 -19.54 -5.22 -0.42
N LYS A 110 -18.43 -5.92 -0.25
CA LYS A 110 -17.93 -6.34 1.06
C LYS A 110 -16.46 -5.90 1.21
N ILE A 111 -16.15 -5.29 2.34
CA ILE A 111 -14.75 -5.02 2.72
C ILE A 111 -14.09 -6.36 3.03
N SER A 112 -13.01 -6.67 2.31
CA SER A 112 -12.26 -7.92 2.45
C SER A 112 -10.84 -7.71 2.98
N ALA A 113 -10.32 -6.46 2.95
CA ALA A 113 -9.07 -6.11 3.60
C ALA A 113 -9.00 -4.61 3.90
N TYR A 114 -8.15 -4.28 4.89
CA TYR A 114 -7.78 -2.92 5.26
C TYR A 114 -6.29 -2.74 5.00
N CYS A 115 -5.91 -1.85 4.11
CA CYS A 115 -4.52 -1.57 3.80
C CYS A 115 -4.14 -0.18 4.33
N ILE A 116 -3.05 -0.11 5.10
CA ILE A 116 -2.54 1.11 5.72
C ILE A 116 -1.08 1.33 5.33
N PRO A 117 -0.65 2.58 5.11
CA PRO A 117 0.76 2.87 4.93
C PRO A 117 1.51 2.67 6.26
N ILE A 118 2.71 2.12 6.14
CA ILE A 118 3.64 1.97 7.25
C ILE A 118 4.91 2.75 6.97
N TYR A 119 5.50 3.30 8.04
CA TYR A 119 6.75 4.03 8.03
C TYR A 119 7.57 3.68 9.26
N GLY A 120 8.87 3.52 9.07
CA GLY A 120 9.80 3.27 10.16
C GLY A 120 11.24 3.59 9.78
N LYS A 121 12.13 3.57 10.77
CA LYS A 121 13.57 3.68 10.55
C LYS A 121 14.18 2.30 10.39
N GLY A 122 14.89 2.10 9.29
CA GLY A 122 15.81 0.99 9.11
C GLY A 122 17.17 1.28 9.70
N LEU A 123 18.19 0.52 9.31
CA LEU A 123 19.56 0.72 9.77
C LEU A 123 20.21 1.95 9.11
N TRP A 124 20.02 2.12 7.82
CA TRP A 124 20.62 3.18 7.01
C TRP A 124 19.62 4.20 6.48
N SER A 125 18.37 3.82 6.32
CA SER A 125 17.36 4.64 5.68
C SER A 125 16.01 4.56 6.38
N SER A 126 15.07 5.40 5.92
CA SER A 126 13.67 5.24 6.26
C SER A 126 13.03 4.19 5.35
N LEU A 127 12.21 3.34 5.94
CA LEU A 127 11.44 2.30 5.27
C LEU A 127 10.00 2.76 5.10
N TYR A 128 9.45 2.57 3.89
CA TYR A 128 8.07 2.88 3.59
C TYR A 128 7.42 1.65 2.93
N GLY A 129 6.22 1.34 3.36
CA GLY A 129 5.49 0.19 2.85
C GLY A 129 3.99 0.30 3.06
N TYR A 130 3.30 -0.79 2.78
CA TYR A 130 1.88 -0.96 3.05
C TYR A 130 1.67 -2.29 3.78
N LEU A 131 0.87 -2.24 4.84
CA LEU A 131 0.41 -3.42 5.59
C LEU A 131 -1.08 -3.58 5.33
N ALA A 132 -1.48 -4.74 4.87
CA ALA A 132 -2.89 -5.10 4.74
C ALA A 132 -3.30 -6.12 5.79
N LEU A 133 -4.45 -5.88 6.42
CA LEU A 133 -5.05 -6.71 7.42
C LEU A 133 -6.34 -7.33 6.88
N GLU A 134 -6.64 -8.54 7.34
CA GLU A 134 -7.93 -9.18 7.15
C GLU A 134 -9.05 -8.38 7.84
N PRO A 135 -10.33 -8.70 7.58
CA PRO A 135 -11.46 -8.01 8.22
C PRO A 135 -11.48 -8.06 9.75
N ASP A 136 -10.73 -8.97 10.37
CA ASP A 136 -10.56 -9.06 11.82
C ASP A 136 -9.64 -7.96 12.39
N LEU A 137 -9.00 -7.15 11.54
CA LEU A 137 -8.06 -6.09 11.88
C LEU A 137 -6.84 -6.58 12.69
N ASN A 138 -6.54 -7.85 12.65
CA ASN A 138 -5.45 -8.48 13.40
C ASN A 138 -4.56 -9.39 12.53
N THR A 139 -5.16 -10.15 11.64
CA THR A 139 -4.43 -11.07 10.76
C THR A 139 -3.84 -10.34 9.56
N ILE A 140 -2.55 -10.52 9.32
CA ILE A 140 -1.85 -9.91 8.18
C ILE A 140 -2.24 -10.66 6.90
N ARG A 141 -2.82 -9.94 5.94
CA ARG A 141 -3.09 -10.42 4.58
C ARG A 141 -1.86 -10.30 3.70
N GLY A 142 -1.16 -9.17 3.80
CA GLY A 142 0.03 -8.92 3.00
C GLY A 142 0.81 -7.71 3.48
N LEU A 143 2.04 -7.63 3.01
CA LEU A 143 3.00 -6.58 3.35
C LEU A 143 3.82 -6.25 2.11
N THR A 144 4.05 -4.97 1.85
CA THR A 144 4.98 -4.51 0.80
C THR A 144 5.87 -3.41 1.32
N PHE A 145 7.09 -3.32 0.74
CA PHE A 145 7.98 -2.18 0.94
C PHE A 145 8.31 -1.59 -0.43
N TYR A 146 7.99 -0.31 -0.64
CA TYR A 146 8.20 0.36 -1.93
C TYR A 146 9.37 1.35 -1.92
N LYS A 147 9.85 1.75 -0.74
CA LYS A 147 10.99 2.67 -0.63
C LYS A 147 11.85 2.29 0.56
N GLN A 148 13.13 2.10 0.29
CA GLN A 148 14.18 1.83 1.27
C GLN A 148 15.55 2.20 0.67
N GLY A 149 16.57 2.30 1.49
CA GLY A 149 17.97 2.53 1.10
C GLY A 149 18.91 1.67 1.93
N GLU A 150 18.47 0.45 2.24
CA GLU A 150 19.26 -0.53 2.98
C GLU A 150 20.28 -1.22 2.07
N THR A 151 21.26 -1.91 2.65
CA THR A 151 22.32 -2.61 1.90
C THR A 151 21.74 -3.75 1.05
N PRO A 152 22.02 -3.78 -0.28
CA PRO A 152 21.65 -4.89 -1.15
C PRO A 152 22.17 -6.24 -0.62
N GLY A 153 21.35 -7.28 -0.73
CA GLY A 153 21.66 -8.63 -0.23
C GLY A 153 21.63 -8.78 1.30
N LEU A 154 21.24 -7.71 2.02
CA LEU A 154 21.04 -7.70 3.48
C LEU A 154 19.69 -7.04 3.81
N GLY A 155 19.69 -5.81 4.32
CA GLY A 155 18.46 -5.11 4.70
C GLY A 155 17.50 -4.82 3.55
N ALA A 156 18.00 -4.69 2.30
CA ALA A 156 17.17 -4.50 1.13
C ALA A 156 16.29 -5.71 0.78
N GLU A 157 16.58 -6.90 1.33
CA GLU A 157 15.78 -8.11 1.15
C GLU A 157 14.36 -8.01 1.71
N ILE A 158 14.05 -6.97 2.48
CA ILE A 158 12.66 -6.67 2.89
C ILE A 158 11.71 -6.46 1.71
N GLN A 159 12.23 -6.10 0.53
CA GLN A 159 11.45 -5.97 -0.70
C GLN A 159 11.25 -7.30 -1.42
N SER A 160 11.97 -8.36 -1.03
CA SER A 160 11.81 -9.68 -1.61
C SER A 160 10.50 -10.34 -1.17
N ARG A 161 9.92 -11.13 -2.07
CA ARG A 161 8.66 -11.82 -1.77
C ARG A 161 8.79 -12.82 -0.64
N TRP A 162 9.87 -13.59 -0.61
CA TRP A 162 10.08 -14.57 0.44
C TRP A 162 10.02 -13.94 1.84
N PHE A 163 10.54 -12.68 1.97
CA PHE A 163 10.46 -11.94 3.22
C PHE A 163 9.02 -11.49 3.51
N GLN A 164 8.38 -10.85 2.55
CA GLN A 164 7.03 -10.29 2.69
C GLN A 164 5.97 -11.38 2.91
N ASP A 165 6.07 -12.49 2.16
CA ASP A 165 5.16 -13.63 2.30
C ASP A 165 5.28 -14.31 3.67
N GLY A 166 6.44 -14.21 4.33
CA GLY A 166 6.65 -14.71 5.68
C GLY A 166 5.77 -14.08 6.76
N PHE A 167 5.10 -12.96 6.47
CA PHE A 167 4.18 -12.29 7.39
C PHE A 167 2.72 -12.67 7.19
N LYS A 168 2.34 -13.24 6.05
CA LYS A 168 0.96 -13.63 5.76
C LYS A 168 0.43 -14.62 6.79
N GLY A 169 -0.78 -14.35 7.27
CA GLY A 169 -1.46 -15.15 8.29
C GLY A 169 -0.95 -14.98 9.71
N LYS A 170 0.08 -14.17 9.95
CA LYS A 170 0.50 -13.81 11.31
C LYS A 170 -0.41 -12.72 11.87
N THR A 171 -0.52 -12.67 13.20
CA THR A 171 -1.28 -11.65 13.92
C THR A 171 -0.37 -10.50 14.38
N ILE A 172 -0.92 -9.29 14.43
CA ILE A 172 -0.23 -8.10 14.95
C ILE A 172 -0.40 -7.95 16.46
N LEU A 173 -1.46 -8.53 17.03
CA LEU A 173 -1.73 -8.55 18.45
C LEU A 173 -1.86 -10.01 18.91
N ASP A 174 -1.24 -10.33 20.04
CA ASP A 174 -1.43 -11.62 20.69
C ASP A 174 -2.85 -11.68 21.29
N GLU A 175 -3.53 -12.81 21.12
CA GLU A 175 -4.73 -13.10 21.89
C GLU A 175 -4.33 -13.24 23.38
N LYS A 176 -4.88 -12.38 24.21
CA LYS A 176 -4.72 -12.47 25.68
C LYS A 176 -5.71 -13.44 26.26
#